data_5cf83b197b5085eb689e22137192bbad
#
_entry.id   5cf83b197b5085eb689e22137192bbad
#
_cell.length_a   1.000
_cell.length_b   1.000
_cell.length_c   1.000
_cell.angle_alpha   90.00
_cell.angle_beta   90.00
_cell.angle_gamma   90.00
#
_symmetry.space_group_name_H-M   'P 1'
#
loop_
_entity.id
_entity.type
_entity.pdbx_description
1 polymer ?
#
loop_
_entity_poly.entity_id
_entity_poly.type
_entity_poly.pdbx_seq_one_letter_code
_entity_poly.pdbx_strand_id
1 'polypeptide(L)'
;MLERRRRRQGAQFASPVLLPGVVDRSPGRLRYLPLAVLLVGLVAMVLGVARPHATITVPREEATVMLAMDTSRSMKATDVKPTRLTAALLGANAFVKKVPRKFRIGIVSFGSTARIALPPTSDRSLVAAALADLRPGEGTAIGDAVALAVRIAKHERTSDGKVPPTAVLMFSDGARDGGRTSTQAAARIARAAHIPVYTVVLGTPDGVVQQTLTGGYRVTIHVPPSPQTLQQIAQATGGRSFTAANDSRLQEVYGRLGSLLGHKAEDREITDVFAGGAAILLLVGGGMSMLWFRRLV
;
A
#
# COMPACT_ATOMS: atom_id res chain seq x y z
N MET A 1 -31.10 -45.12 27.92
CA MET A 1 -31.82 -46.07 28.74
C MET A 1 -31.83 -45.74 30.26
N LEU A 2 -30.79 -45.20 30.80
CA LEU A 2 -30.66 -44.85 32.24
C LEU A 2 -31.61 -43.74 32.72
N GLU A 3 -31.97 -42.75 31.88
CA GLU A 3 -32.91 -41.65 32.25
C GLU A 3 -34.34 -42.14 32.40
N ARG A 4 -34.79 -43.15 31.63
CA ARG A 4 -36.13 -43.75 31.78
C ARG A 4 -36.29 -44.54 33.08
N ARG A 5 -35.22 -45.12 33.60
CA ARG A 5 -35.25 -45.84 34.91
C ARG A 5 -35.32 -44.86 36.08
N ARG A 6 -34.60 -43.76 36.04
CA ARG A 6 -34.64 -42.72 37.11
C ARG A 6 -36.02 -42.07 37.23
N ARG A 7 -36.70 -41.85 36.10
CA ARG A 7 -38.08 -41.27 36.14
C ARG A 7 -39.12 -42.25 36.75
N ARG A 8 -38.95 -43.56 36.60
CA ARG A 8 -39.87 -44.56 37.22
C ARG A 8 -39.67 -44.72 38.73
N GLN A 9 -38.49 -44.54 39.24
CA GLN A 9 -38.22 -44.61 40.69
C GLN A 9 -38.64 -43.36 41.45
N GLY A 10 -38.63 -42.17 40.85
CA GLY A 10 -39.13 -40.96 41.47
C GLY A 10 -40.67 -40.89 41.60
N ALA A 11 -41.38 -41.58 40.69
CA ALA A 11 -42.86 -41.56 40.68
C ALA A 11 -43.48 -42.40 41.76
N GLN A 12 -42.73 -43.31 42.43
CA GLN A 12 -43.29 -44.19 43.49
C GLN A 12 -43.37 -43.52 44.88
N PHE A 13 -42.74 -42.32 45.06
CA PHE A 13 -42.71 -41.64 46.36
C PHE A 13 -43.40 -40.29 46.38
N ALA A 14 -44.03 -39.83 45.29
CA ALA A 14 -44.68 -38.54 45.23
C ALA A 14 -46.20 -38.70 45.18
N SER A 15 -46.91 -38.00 46.08
CA SER A 15 -48.38 -37.89 46.05
C SER A 15 -48.83 -37.28 44.73
N PRO A 16 -49.81 -37.85 44.01
CA PRO A 16 -50.31 -37.34 42.72
C PRO A 16 -50.76 -35.87 42.71
N VAL A 17 -51.07 -35.32 43.86
CA VAL A 17 -51.51 -33.92 44.03
C VAL A 17 -50.37 -32.93 43.98
N LEU A 18 -49.10 -33.33 44.25
CA LEU A 18 -47.92 -32.47 44.26
C LEU A 18 -47.12 -32.56 42.96
N LEU A 19 -47.41 -33.52 42.07
CA LEU A 19 -46.72 -33.73 40.84
C LEU A 19 -46.73 -32.55 39.85
N PRO A 20 -47.81 -31.74 39.70
CA PRO A 20 -47.82 -30.61 38.75
C PRO A 20 -46.90 -29.47 39.13
N GLY A 21 -46.55 -29.33 40.44
CA GLY A 21 -45.66 -28.25 40.90
C GLY A 21 -44.19 -28.61 40.95
N VAL A 22 -43.82 -29.90 40.82
CA VAL A 22 -42.43 -30.38 40.95
C VAL A 22 -41.83 -30.74 39.61
N VAL A 23 -42.67 -30.96 38.56
CA VAL A 23 -42.16 -31.22 37.23
C VAL A 23 -41.84 -29.90 36.52
N ASP A 24 -40.65 -29.41 36.71
CA ASP A 24 -40.12 -28.33 35.90
C ASP A 24 -40.24 -28.70 34.41
N ARG A 25 -40.87 -27.80 33.64
CA ARG A 25 -40.95 -27.92 32.16
C ARG A 25 -39.53 -27.99 31.63
N SER A 26 -39.04 -29.21 31.43
CA SER A 26 -37.70 -29.38 30.80
C SER A 26 -37.73 -28.72 29.42
N PRO A 27 -36.82 -27.84 29.09
CA PRO A 27 -36.81 -27.06 27.84
C PRO A 27 -36.57 -27.89 26.58
N GLY A 28 -36.96 -29.17 26.56
CA GLY A 28 -36.88 -30.03 25.40
C GLY A 28 -35.46 -30.11 24.77
N ARG A 29 -35.36 -29.89 23.44
CA ARG A 29 -34.06 -29.86 22.73
C ARG A 29 -33.21 -28.64 23.12
N LEU A 30 -33.79 -27.55 23.60
CA LEU A 30 -33.10 -26.32 24.03
C LEU A 30 -32.19 -26.56 25.26
N ARG A 31 -32.37 -27.68 25.98
CA ARG A 31 -31.47 -28.05 27.11
C ARG A 31 -30.00 -28.28 26.67
N TYR A 32 -29.76 -28.59 25.41
CA TYR A 32 -28.41 -28.80 24.90
C TYR A 32 -27.72 -27.50 24.40
N LEU A 33 -28.47 -26.39 24.33
CA LEU A 33 -27.95 -25.12 23.83
C LEU A 33 -26.80 -24.57 24.68
N PRO A 34 -26.85 -24.52 26.01
CA PRO A 34 -25.73 -24.07 26.82
C PRO A 34 -24.47 -24.93 26.63
N LEU A 35 -24.65 -26.24 26.56
CA LEU A 35 -23.53 -27.16 26.30
C LEU A 35 -22.92 -26.96 24.91
N ALA A 36 -23.74 -26.75 23.89
CA ALA A 36 -23.26 -26.47 22.55
C ALA A 36 -22.46 -25.17 22.49
N VAL A 37 -22.94 -24.09 23.16
CA VAL A 37 -22.22 -22.80 23.23
C VAL A 37 -20.88 -22.96 23.95
N LEU A 38 -20.85 -23.70 25.08
CA LEU A 38 -19.59 -23.96 25.80
C LEU A 38 -18.62 -24.76 24.96
N LEU A 39 -19.09 -25.76 24.20
CA LEU A 39 -18.24 -26.59 23.33
C LEU A 39 -17.68 -25.76 22.17
N VAL A 40 -18.47 -24.88 21.56
CA VAL A 40 -18.00 -23.94 20.54
C VAL A 40 -16.96 -22.97 21.14
N GLY A 41 -17.19 -22.47 22.35
CA GLY A 41 -16.22 -21.62 23.06
C GLY A 41 -14.90 -22.36 23.32
N LEU A 42 -14.95 -23.64 23.72
CA LEU A 42 -13.76 -24.47 23.93
C LEU A 42 -13.01 -24.70 22.60
N VAL A 43 -13.73 -25.02 21.51
CA VAL A 43 -13.13 -25.18 20.18
C VAL A 43 -12.46 -23.87 19.73
N ALA A 44 -13.10 -22.71 19.94
CA ALA A 44 -12.52 -21.42 19.60
C ALA A 44 -11.24 -21.15 20.42
N MET A 45 -11.22 -21.55 21.70
CA MET A 45 -10.02 -21.44 22.54
C MET A 45 -8.87 -22.30 22.04
N VAL A 46 -9.13 -23.55 21.65
CA VAL A 46 -8.12 -24.47 21.09
C VAL A 46 -7.58 -23.93 19.76
N LEU A 47 -8.46 -23.39 18.89
CA LEU A 47 -8.05 -22.72 17.65
C LEU A 47 -7.19 -21.48 17.93
N GLY A 48 -7.49 -20.71 19.00
CA GLY A 48 -6.67 -19.58 19.41
C GLY A 48 -5.25 -20.00 19.83
N VAL A 49 -5.10 -21.14 20.54
CA VAL A 49 -3.80 -21.69 20.93
C VAL A 49 -2.97 -22.12 19.71
N ALA A 50 -3.60 -22.49 18.60
CA ALA A 50 -2.93 -22.85 17.34
C ALA A 50 -2.27 -21.63 16.64
N ARG A 51 -2.41 -20.41 17.20
CA ARG A 51 -1.84 -19.15 16.68
C ARG A 51 -2.16 -18.93 15.20
N PRO A 52 -3.43 -18.85 14.83
CA PRO A 52 -3.77 -18.62 13.43
C PRO A 52 -3.25 -17.27 12.96
N HIS A 53 -2.62 -17.25 11.77
CA HIS A 53 -2.13 -16.05 11.12
C HIS A 53 -3.09 -15.64 10.02
N ALA A 54 -3.35 -14.36 9.92
CA ALA A 54 -4.09 -13.77 8.80
C ALA A 54 -3.26 -12.66 8.18
N THR A 55 -3.20 -12.65 6.86
CA THR A 55 -2.58 -11.57 6.12
C THR A 55 -3.50 -10.36 6.13
N ILE A 56 -3.16 -9.37 6.94
CA ILE A 56 -3.90 -8.10 7.01
C ILE A 56 -3.10 -6.99 6.33
N THR A 57 -3.82 -6.09 5.65
CA THR A 57 -3.21 -4.92 5.03
C THR A 57 -3.08 -3.82 6.08
N VAL A 58 -1.86 -3.57 6.53
CA VAL A 58 -1.56 -2.49 7.48
C VAL A 58 -0.94 -1.30 6.77
N PRO A 59 -1.25 -0.06 7.18
CA PRO A 59 -0.55 1.11 6.65
C PRO A 59 0.93 1.04 7.07
N ARG A 60 1.82 1.31 6.10
CA ARG A 60 3.25 1.46 6.41
C ARG A 60 3.46 2.72 7.23
N GLU A 61 4.20 2.61 8.31
CA GLU A 61 4.48 3.75 9.17
C GLU A 61 5.56 4.65 8.58
N GLU A 62 6.62 4.07 8.03
CA GLU A 62 7.73 4.80 7.41
C GLU A 62 8.10 4.17 6.06
N ALA A 63 8.32 5.00 5.06
CA ALA A 63 8.87 4.63 3.76
C ALA A 63 9.56 5.84 3.12
N THR A 64 10.43 5.59 2.16
CA THR A 64 11.07 6.65 1.37
C THR A 64 10.59 6.57 -0.07
N VAL A 65 10.22 7.70 -0.64
CA VAL A 65 9.88 7.82 -2.06
C VAL A 65 10.84 8.80 -2.70
N MET A 66 11.58 8.33 -3.71
CA MET A 66 12.45 9.17 -4.52
C MET A 66 11.70 9.59 -5.78
N LEU A 67 11.38 10.88 -5.90
CA LEU A 67 10.81 11.46 -7.12
C LEU A 67 11.95 11.74 -8.10
N ALA A 68 11.97 11.08 -9.26
CA ALA A 68 12.89 11.35 -10.34
C ALA A 68 12.16 12.20 -11.40
N MET A 69 12.51 13.47 -11.49
CA MET A 69 11.82 14.45 -12.33
C MET A 69 12.66 14.76 -13.56
N ASP A 70 12.11 14.44 -14.72
CA ASP A 70 12.71 14.79 -16.01
C ASP A 70 12.58 16.30 -16.24
N THR A 71 13.71 16.94 -16.46
CA THR A 71 13.79 18.36 -16.79
C THR A 71 14.35 18.60 -18.19
N SER A 72 14.33 17.57 -19.04
CA SER A 72 14.82 17.66 -20.43
C SER A 72 14.03 18.66 -21.26
N ARG A 73 14.60 19.03 -22.44
CA ARG A 73 13.97 19.98 -23.34
C ARG A 73 12.59 19.54 -23.83
N SER A 74 12.40 18.24 -24.06
CA SER A 74 11.13 17.67 -24.51
C SER A 74 10.00 17.89 -23.50
N MET A 75 10.32 18.09 -22.23
CA MET A 75 9.34 18.41 -21.19
C MET A 75 8.75 19.82 -21.30
N LYS A 76 9.24 20.68 -22.21
CA LYS A 76 8.61 21.95 -22.60
C LYS A 76 7.44 21.78 -23.55
N ALA A 77 7.22 20.60 -24.12
CA ALA A 77 6.11 20.33 -25.04
C ALA A 77 4.76 20.61 -24.38
N THR A 78 3.81 21.09 -25.17
CA THR A 78 2.47 21.55 -24.72
C THR A 78 1.36 20.58 -25.14
N ASP A 79 1.71 19.39 -25.59
CA ASP A 79 0.79 18.31 -25.90
C ASP A 79 0.08 17.76 -24.65
N VAL A 80 0.71 17.89 -23.47
CA VAL A 80 0.08 17.76 -22.16
C VAL A 80 0.07 19.14 -21.53
N LYS A 81 -1.13 19.68 -21.25
CA LYS A 81 -1.26 21.06 -20.77
C LYS A 81 -0.96 21.23 -19.29
N PRO A 82 -0.38 22.37 -18.86
CA PRO A 82 0.12 23.48 -19.71
C PRO A 82 1.40 23.13 -20.48
N THR A 83 2.31 22.34 -19.87
CA THR A 83 3.49 21.67 -20.47
C THR A 83 3.66 20.33 -19.79
N ARG A 84 4.41 19.41 -20.41
CA ARG A 84 4.73 18.11 -19.79
C ARG A 84 5.37 18.28 -18.42
N LEU A 85 6.32 19.21 -18.26
CA LEU A 85 6.96 19.48 -16.96
C LEU A 85 5.94 20.00 -15.94
N THR A 86 5.11 20.96 -16.31
CA THR A 86 4.10 21.48 -15.39
C THR A 86 3.11 20.39 -14.98
N ALA A 87 2.66 19.55 -15.91
CA ALA A 87 1.80 18.42 -15.63
C ALA A 87 2.48 17.41 -14.68
N ALA A 88 3.79 17.12 -14.89
CA ALA A 88 4.59 16.30 -13.98
C ALA A 88 4.66 16.88 -12.57
N LEU A 89 4.90 18.20 -12.45
CA LEU A 89 4.96 18.90 -11.17
C LEU A 89 3.61 18.88 -10.44
N LEU A 90 2.52 19.13 -11.15
CA LEU A 90 1.17 19.05 -10.59
C LEU A 90 0.86 17.63 -10.09
N GLY A 91 1.25 16.63 -10.88
CA GLY A 91 1.10 15.25 -10.51
C GLY A 91 1.96 14.82 -9.33
N ALA A 92 3.21 15.22 -9.30
CA ALA A 92 4.10 14.98 -8.16
C ALA A 92 3.53 15.61 -6.87
N ASN A 93 3.05 16.86 -6.95
CA ASN A 93 2.40 17.52 -5.82
C ASN A 93 1.11 16.80 -5.38
N ALA A 94 0.29 16.34 -6.31
CA ALA A 94 -0.93 15.57 -6.00
C ALA A 94 -0.59 14.24 -5.32
N PHE A 95 0.47 13.56 -5.76
CA PHE A 95 1.01 12.36 -5.13
C PHE A 95 1.49 12.67 -3.70
N VAL A 96 2.33 13.69 -3.53
CA VAL A 96 2.89 14.12 -2.23
C VAL A 96 1.80 14.38 -1.18
N LYS A 97 0.65 14.95 -1.59
CA LYS A 97 -0.50 15.19 -0.72
C LYS A 97 -1.21 13.91 -0.27
N LYS A 98 -1.15 12.83 -1.06
CA LYS A 98 -1.84 11.56 -0.78
C LYS A 98 -1.00 10.56 0.01
N VAL A 99 0.32 10.70 0.02
CA VAL A 99 1.22 9.83 0.79
C VAL A 99 1.16 10.16 2.29
N PRO A 100 1.25 9.17 3.18
CA PRO A 100 1.29 9.39 4.62
C PRO A 100 2.36 10.43 5.02
N ARG A 101 2.06 11.27 6.02
CA ARG A 101 2.97 12.34 6.44
C ARG A 101 4.33 11.85 6.95
N LYS A 102 4.39 10.65 7.50
CA LYS A 102 5.62 10.00 7.99
C LYS A 102 6.57 9.56 6.87
N PHE A 103 6.09 9.50 5.62
CA PHE A 103 6.95 9.13 4.48
C PHE A 103 7.94 10.25 4.18
N ARG A 104 9.19 9.85 3.95
CA ARG A 104 10.23 10.77 3.48
C ARG A 104 10.21 10.84 1.96
N ILE A 105 10.30 12.04 1.42
CA ILE A 105 10.29 12.27 -0.02
C ILE A 105 11.59 12.98 -0.40
N GLY A 106 12.36 12.36 -1.29
CA GLY A 106 13.51 12.97 -1.94
C GLY A 106 13.22 13.31 -3.38
N ILE A 107 13.93 14.27 -3.95
CA ILE A 107 13.78 14.70 -5.35
C ILE A 107 15.13 14.62 -6.05
N VAL A 108 15.17 13.90 -7.15
CA VAL A 108 16.25 13.89 -8.12
C VAL A 108 15.74 14.53 -9.39
N SER A 109 16.36 15.62 -9.84
CA SER A 109 16.12 16.19 -11.16
C SER A 109 17.15 15.66 -12.15
N PHE A 110 16.75 15.44 -13.40
CA PHE A 110 17.66 15.00 -14.42
C PHE A 110 17.36 15.63 -15.78
N GLY A 111 18.42 16.01 -16.43
CA GLY A 111 18.54 16.43 -17.81
C GLY A 111 19.76 15.74 -18.39
N SER A 112 20.76 16.48 -18.88
CA SER A 112 22.06 15.93 -19.31
C SER A 112 22.82 15.23 -18.17
N THR A 113 22.56 15.60 -16.93
CA THR A 113 23.08 14.98 -15.70
C THR A 113 21.99 14.85 -14.67
N ALA A 114 22.11 13.87 -13.77
CA ALA A 114 21.24 13.73 -12.61
C ALA A 114 21.82 14.43 -11.40
N ARG A 115 20.98 15.14 -10.65
CA ARG A 115 21.37 15.85 -9.42
C ARG A 115 20.30 15.72 -8.33
N ILE A 116 20.72 15.81 -7.09
CA ILE A 116 19.82 15.87 -5.94
C ILE A 116 19.23 17.27 -5.88
N ALA A 117 17.91 17.39 -6.10
CA ALA A 117 17.17 18.64 -5.90
C ALA A 117 16.74 18.79 -4.44
N LEU A 118 16.39 17.67 -3.79
CA LEU A 118 16.06 17.63 -2.37
C LEU A 118 16.42 16.26 -1.78
N PRO A 119 17.21 16.22 -0.69
CA PRO A 119 17.38 14.98 0.08
C PRO A 119 16.06 14.52 0.69
N PRO A 120 15.92 13.20 1.02
CA PRO A 120 14.69 12.67 1.62
C PRO A 120 14.29 13.39 2.90
N THR A 121 13.10 13.98 2.93
CA THR A 121 12.53 14.69 4.07
C THR A 121 11.04 14.41 4.23
N SER A 122 10.53 14.50 5.46
CA SER A 122 9.09 14.47 5.76
C SER A 122 8.44 15.85 5.67
N ASP A 123 9.22 16.93 5.54
CA ASP A 123 8.73 18.29 5.41
C ASP A 123 8.14 18.53 4.02
N ARG A 124 6.81 18.61 3.95
CA ARG A 124 6.06 18.80 2.70
C ARG A 124 6.23 20.20 2.12
N SER A 125 6.58 21.20 2.92
CA SER A 125 6.83 22.55 2.45
C SER A 125 8.12 22.61 1.64
N LEU A 126 9.18 21.97 2.11
CA LEU A 126 10.44 21.84 1.39
C LEU A 126 10.27 21.06 0.09
N VAL A 127 9.47 19.96 0.12
CA VAL A 127 9.17 19.18 -1.10
C VAL A 127 8.47 20.06 -2.14
N ALA A 128 7.43 20.80 -1.73
CA ALA A 128 6.70 21.67 -2.64
C ALA A 128 7.58 22.80 -3.21
N ALA A 129 8.43 23.42 -2.38
CA ALA A 129 9.37 24.44 -2.81
C ALA A 129 10.39 23.89 -3.82
N ALA A 130 10.98 22.72 -3.54
CA ALA A 130 11.95 22.10 -4.44
C ALA A 130 11.32 21.69 -5.79
N LEU A 131 10.06 21.19 -5.79
CA LEU A 131 9.34 20.94 -7.02
C LEU A 131 9.08 22.23 -7.82
N ALA A 132 8.69 23.30 -7.16
CA ALA A 132 8.42 24.59 -7.81
C ALA A 132 9.69 25.24 -8.40
N ASP A 133 10.86 24.90 -7.89
CA ASP A 133 12.14 25.41 -8.37
C ASP A 133 12.73 24.63 -9.57
N LEU A 134 12.14 23.51 -9.96
CA LEU A 134 12.60 22.75 -11.12
C LEU A 134 12.40 23.54 -12.41
N ARG A 135 13.45 23.59 -13.23
CA ARG A 135 13.45 24.31 -14.52
C ARG A 135 13.87 23.38 -15.66
N PRO A 136 13.30 23.57 -16.86
CA PRO A 136 13.70 22.78 -18.02
C PRO A 136 15.18 23.00 -18.38
N GLY A 137 15.90 21.91 -18.63
CA GLY A 137 17.29 21.85 -19.04
C GLY A 137 17.48 21.15 -20.37
N GLU A 138 18.68 20.60 -20.58
CA GLU A 138 19.09 19.87 -21.78
C GLU A 138 19.36 18.39 -21.45
N GLY A 139 19.26 17.52 -22.47
CA GLY A 139 19.59 16.11 -22.38
C GLY A 139 18.62 15.30 -21.52
N THR A 140 18.84 13.96 -21.45
CA THR A 140 17.96 13.05 -20.69
C THR A 140 18.78 11.87 -20.17
N ALA A 141 19.30 11.95 -18.94
CA ALA A 141 20.13 10.94 -18.28
C ALA A 141 19.30 10.06 -17.34
N ILE A 142 18.38 9.26 -17.91
CA ILE A 142 17.44 8.40 -17.15
C ILE A 142 18.19 7.43 -16.25
N GLY A 143 19.20 6.73 -16.79
CA GLY A 143 19.97 5.73 -16.05
C GLY A 143 20.70 6.33 -14.85
N ASP A 144 21.32 7.51 -15.02
CA ASP A 144 21.98 8.22 -13.92
C ASP A 144 20.98 8.65 -12.84
N ALA A 145 19.78 9.06 -13.23
CA ALA A 145 18.73 9.44 -12.29
C ALA A 145 18.30 8.28 -11.40
N VAL A 146 18.04 7.10 -11.99
CA VAL A 146 17.70 5.89 -11.24
C VAL A 146 18.85 5.47 -10.35
N ALA A 147 20.08 5.42 -10.87
CA ALA A 147 21.25 5.03 -10.08
C ALA A 147 21.50 5.99 -8.90
N LEU A 148 21.32 7.30 -9.12
CA LEU A 148 21.44 8.31 -8.05
C LEU A 148 20.35 8.15 -7.01
N ALA A 149 19.09 7.99 -7.41
CA ALA A 149 17.96 7.80 -6.50
C ALA A 149 18.15 6.53 -5.62
N VAL A 150 18.59 5.43 -6.23
CA VAL A 150 18.88 4.19 -5.50
C VAL A 150 20.05 4.36 -4.52
N ARG A 151 21.11 5.08 -4.94
CA ARG A 151 22.27 5.38 -4.07
C ARG A 151 21.85 6.15 -2.84
N ILE A 152 21.03 7.20 -2.98
CA ILE A 152 20.51 7.99 -1.85
C ILE A 152 19.67 7.10 -0.95
N ALA A 153 18.73 6.35 -1.52
CA ALA A 153 17.82 5.48 -0.79
C ALA A 153 18.53 4.43 0.09
N LYS A 154 19.64 3.87 -0.39
CA LYS A 154 20.45 2.91 0.40
C LYS A 154 21.07 3.49 1.66
N HIS A 155 21.28 4.79 1.72
CA HIS A 155 21.86 5.48 2.88
C HIS A 155 20.79 5.98 3.86
N GLU A 156 19.51 5.93 3.47
CA GLU A 156 18.42 6.30 4.36
C GLU A 156 18.26 5.28 5.49
N ARG A 157 17.92 5.81 6.68
CA ARG A 157 17.62 5.01 7.87
C ARG A 157 16.35 5.52 8.53
N THR A 158 15.53 4.60 9.03
CA THR A 158 14.40 4.92 9.90
C THR A 158 14.88 5.35 11.27
N SER A 159 13.96 5.86 12.10
CA SER A 159 14.22 6.15 13.52
C SER A 159 14.83 4.96 14.27
N ASP A 160 14.50 3.72 13.86
CA ASP A 160 15.00 2.45 14.44
C ASP A 160 16.30 1.97 13.79
N GLY A 161 16.97 2.78 12.96
CA GLY A 161 18.21 2.43 12.26
C GLY A 161 18.09 1.44 11.12
N LYS A 162 16.86 0.99 10.78
CA LYS A 162 16.58 0.07 9.66
C LYS A 162 16.56 0.83 8.34
N VAL A 163 16.81 0.11 7.22
CA VAL A 163 16.61 0.67 5.88
C VAL A 163 15.11 0.74 5.59
N PRO A 164 14.53 1.94 5.37
CA PRO A 164 13.12 2.05 5.06
C PRO A 164 12.78 1.39 3.73
N PRO A 165 11.61 0.81 3.57
CA PRO A 165 11.10 0.45 2.26
C PRO A 165 11.13 1.67 1.35
N THR A 166 11.75 1.50 0.17
CA THR A 166 11.94 2.62 -0.75
C THR A 166 11.39 2.30 -2.13
N ALA A 167 10.86 3.30 -2.80
CA ALA A 167 10.48 3.22 -4.21
C ALA A 167 10.95 4.48 -4.95
N VAL A 168 11.21 4.33 -6.24
CA VAL A 168 11.46 5.46 -7.15
C VAL A 168 10.20 5.70 -7.97
N LEU A 169 9.75 6.94 -8.04
CA LEU A 169 8.67 7.38 -8.92
C LEU A 169 9.24 8.36 -9.94
N MET A 170 9.34 7.92 -11.19
CA MET A 170 9.94 8.68 -12.28
C MET A 170 8.87 9.31 -13.15
N PHE A 171 9.05 10.58 -13.47
CA PHE A 171 8.23 11.34 -14.41
C PHE A 171 9.11 11.71 -15.60
N SER A 172 8.83 11.16 -16.77
CA SER A 172 9.59 11.41 -17.99
C SER A 172 8.76 11.08 -19.23
N ASP A 173 9.14 11.58 -20.38
CA ASP A 173 8.66 11.12 -21.68
C ASP A 173 9.49 9.95 -22.23
N GLY A 174 10.63 9.66 -21.63
CA GLY A 174 11.53 8.56 -22.04
C GLY A 174 12.17 8.74 -23.42
N ALA A 175 12.09 9.93 -24.03
CA ALA A 175 12.36 10.16 -25.43
C ALA A 175 13.83 9.98 -25.84
N ARG A 176 14.78 10.09 -24.92
CA ARG A 176 16.22 9.85 -25.18
C ARG A 176 16.86 9.24 -23.95
N ASP A 177 17.78 8.30 -24.18
CA ASP A 177 18.63 7.76 -23.14
C ASP A 177 20.05 8.33 -23.36
N GLY A 178 20.44 9.18 -22.42
CA GLY A 178 21.78 9.75 -22.34
C GLY A 178 22.36 9.48 -20.96
N GLY A 179 23.54 10.02 -20.68
CA GLY A 179 24.21 9.87 -19.41
C GLY A 179 25.30 8.81 -19.38
N ARG A 180 25.89 8.57 -18.21
CA ARG A 180 27.01 7.63 -18.02
C ARG A 180 26.52 6.21 -17.73
N THR A 181 25.34 6.08 -17.12
CA THR A 181 24.73 4.80 -16.74
C THR A 181 23.63 4.47 -17.74
N SER A 182 23.71 3.32 -18.39
CA SER A 182 22.61 2.87 -19.25
C SER A 182 21.35 2.55 -18.43
N THR A 183 20.18 2.66 -19.04
CA THR A 183 18.89 2.33 -18.39
C THR A 183 18.85 0.88 -17.89
N GLN A 184 19.45 -0.06 -18.64
CA GLN A 184 19.54 -1.47 -18.23
C GLN A 184 20.48 -1.67 -17.03
N ALA A 185 21.62 -0.97 -16.98
CA ALA A 185 22.52 -1.02 -15.82
C ALA A 185 21.84 -0.44 -14.58
N ALA A 186 21.16 0.69 -14.72
CA ALA A 186 20.41 1.31 -13.64
C ALA A 186 19.26 0.42 -13.13
N ALA A 187 18.52 -0.24 -14.02
CA ALA A 187 17.48 -1.20 -13.64
C ALA A 187 18.05 -2.39 -12.85
N ARG A 188 19.23 -2.92 -13.26
CA ARG A 188 19.93 -3.97 -12.49
C ARG A 188 20.33 -3.49 -11.10
N ILE A 189 20.84 -2.27 -10.97
CA ILE A 189 21.20 -1.66 -9.67
C ILE A 189 19.97 -1.54 -8.77
N ALA A 190 18.85 -1.06 -9.30
CA ALA A 190 17.60 -0.90 -8.57
C ALA A 190 17.02 -2.27 -8.13
N ARG A 191 17.02 -3.25 -9.04
CA ARG A 191 16.58 -4.62 -8.75
C ARG A 191 17.43 -5.29 -7.67
N ALA A 192 18.76 -5.18 -7.74
CA ALA A 192 19.67 -5.72 -6.73
C ALA A 192 19.49 -5.05 -5.36
N ALA A 193 18.99 -3.82 -5.34
CA ALA A 193 18.65 -3.08 -4.13
C ALA A 193 17.21 -3.37 -3.63
N HIS A 194 16.42 -4.18 -4.33
CA HIS A 194 14.98 -4.40 -4.09
C HIS A 194 14.17 -3.09 -4.08
N ILE A 195 14.56 -2.11 -4.89
CA ILE A 195 13.89 -0.82 -5.00
C ILE A 195 13.10 -0.80 -6.31
N PRO A 196 11.77 -0.91 -6.28
CA PRO A 196 10.95 -0.83 -7.48
C PRO A 196 10.96 0.59 -8.05
N VAL A 197 11.01 0.67 -9.39
CA VAL A 197 10.90 1.93 -10.13
C VAL A 197 9.53 1.98 -10.80
N TYR A 198 8.71 2.91 -10.37
CA TYR A 198 7.44 3.24 -11.02
C TYR A 198 7.68 4.38 -12.00
N THR A 199 7.08 4.32 -13.18
CA THR A 199 7.25 5.35 -14.19
C THR A 199 5.92 5.94 -14.61
N VAL A 200 5.89 7.24 -14.81
CA VAL A 200 4.78 7.99 -15.37
C VAL A 200 5.25 8.57 -16.69
N VAL A 201 4.73 8.00 -17.77
CA VAL A 201 5.02 8.44 -19.13
C VAL A 201 4.18 9.66 -19.46
N LEU A 202 4.84 10.74 -19.85
CA LEU A 202 4.23 12.02 -20.22
C LEU A 202 4.38 12.27 -21.72
N GLY A 203 3.33 12.78 -22.33
CA GLY A 203 3.35 13.17 -23.74
C GLY A 203 2.48 12.31 -24.64
N THR A 204 2.25 12.84 -25.83
CA THR A 204 1.52 12.21 -26.93
C THR A 204 2.44 12.05 -28.15
N PRO A 205 2.12 11.14 -29.11
CA PRO A 205 2.92 10.98 -30.31
C PRO A 205 3.13 12.27 -31.13
N ASP A 206 2.20 13.20 -31.03
CA ASP A 206 2.21 14.48 -31.76
C ASP A 206 2.93 15.62 -31.01
N GLY A 207 3.63 15.30 -29.93
CA GLY A 207 4.34 16.26 -29.10
C GLY A 207 5.38 17.06 -29.89
N VAL A 208 5.35 18.38 -29.79
CA VAL A 208 6.30 19.28 -30.44
C VAL A 208 6.84 20.32 -29.47
N VAL A 209 8.09 20.72 -29.69
CA VAL A 209 8.74 21.83 -28.98
C VAL A 209 9.22 22.84 -29.99
N GLN A 210 8.95 24.14 -29.72
CA GLN A 210 9.53 25.22 -30.49
C GLN A 210 10.88 25.61 -29.92
N GLN A 211 11.91 25.65 -30.76
CA GLN A 211 13.23 26.10 -30.42
C GLN A 211 13.61 27.30 -31.25
N THR A 212 14.08 28.37 -30.60
CA THR A 212 14.67 29.51 -31.30
C THR A 212 16.17 29.23 -31.46
N LEU A 213 16.61 29.18 -32.69
CA LEU A 213 18.02 29.04 -33.04
C LEU A 213 18.74 30.40 -33.04
N THR A 214 20.08 30.37 -33.06
CA THR A 214 20.91 31.55 -33.27
C THR A 214 20.51 32.25 -34.58
N GLY A 215 20.19 33.57 -34.51
CA GLY A 215 19.63 34.29 -35.63
C GLY A 215 18.11 34.47 -35.58
N GLY A 216 17.39 34.02 -34.51
CA GLY A 216 15.96 34.27 -34.31
C GLY A 216 15.03 33.29 -35.05
N TYR A 217 15.52 32.34 -35.77
CA TYR A 217 14.75 31.33 -36.48
C TYR A 217 14.07 30.38 -35.51
N ARG A 218 12.73 30.20 -35.64
CA ARG A 218 11.97 29.22 -34.84
C ARG A 218 11.86 27.92 -35.62
N VAL A 219 12.33 26.84 -34.98
CA VAL A 219 12.19 25.48 -35.51
C VAL A 219 11.27 24.66 -34.62
N THR A 220 10.34 23.95 -35.22
CA THR A 220 9.48 23.01 -34.53
C THR A 220 10.14 21.62 -34.56
N ILE A 221 10.42 21.08 -33.38
CA ILE A 221 11.03 19.77 -33.22
C ILE A 221 9.99 18.79 -32.70
N HIS A 222 9.78 17.69 -33.44
CA HIS A 222 8.97 16.58 -32.97
C HIS A 222 9.67 15.84 -31.80
N VAL A 223 8.94 15.62 -30.70
CA VAL A 223 9.45 14.97 -29.49
C VAL A 223 8.48 13.88 -29.02
N PRO A 224 8.30 12.81 -29.80
CA PRO A 224 7.42 11.72 -29.41
C PRO A 224 7.96 11.06 -28.13
N PRO A 225 7.09 10.64 -27.18
CA PRO A 225 7.52 9.91 -26.01
C PRO A 225 8.01 8.50 -26.38
N SER A 226 8.89 7.95 -25.56
CA SER A 226 9.36 6.56 -25.67
C SER A 226 8.88 5.73 -24.47
N PRO A 227 7.62 5.31 -24.45
CA PRO A 227 7.07 4.55 -23.32
C PRO A 227 7.75 3.20 -23.11
N GLN A 228 8.32 2.60 -24.18
CA GLN A 228 9.00 1.30 -24.10
C GLN A 228 10.20 1.33 -23.15
N THR A 229 11.03 2.38 -23.21
CA THR A 229 12.19 2.53 -22.31
C THR A 229 11.77 2.55 -20.86
N LEU A 230 10.75 3.35 -20.53
CA LEU A 230 10.24 3.48 -19.16
C LEU A 230 9.54 2.20 -18.68
N GLN A 231 8.79 1.53 -19.56
CA GLN A 231 8.15 0.27 -19.27
C GLN A 231 9.16 -0.84 -18.96
N GLN A 232 10.26 -0.93 -19.74
CA GLN A 232 11.34 -1.90 -19.51
C GLN A 232 12.00 -1.69 -18.15
N ILE A 233 12.30 -0.44 -17.76
CA ILE A 233 12.86 -0.13 -16.43
C ILE A 233 11.90 -0.56 -15.33
N ALA A 234 10.60 -0.19 -15.44
CA ALA A 234 9.60 -0.53 -14.46
C ALA A 234 9.47 -2.06 -14.28
N GLN A 235 9.31 -2.79 -15.39
CA GLN A 235 9.19 -4.26 -15.36
C GLN A 235 10.43 -4.93 -14.79
N ALA A 236 11.65 -4.50 -15.21
CA ALA A 236 12.90 -5.07 -14.74
C ALA A 236 13.13 -4.91 -13.23
N THR A 237 12.52 -3.89 -12.62
CA THR A 237 12.67 -3.57 -11.18
C THR A 237 11.49 -4.02 -10.32
N GLY A 238 10.46 -4.66 -10.92
CA GLY A 238 9.23 -5.05 -10.21
C GLY A 238 8.25 -3.90 -9.96
N GLY A 239 8.45 -2.75 -10.60
CA GLY A 239 7.52 -1.64 -10.61
C GLY A 239 6.49 -1.72 -11.73
N ARG A 240 5.78 -0.62 -11.98
CA ARG A 240 4.75 -0.51 -13.04
C ARG A 240 4.92 0.80 -13.77
N SER A 241 4.59 0.80 -15.07
CA SER A 241 4.56 1.99 -15.91
C SER A 241 3.11 2.45 -16.10
N PHE A 242 2.91 3.76 -16.00
CA PHE A 242 1.62 4.42 -16.18
C PHE A 242 1.75 5.46 -17.27
N THR A 243 0.72 5.63 -18.08
CA THR A 243 0.70 6.66 -19.12
C THR A 243 -0.28 7.74 -18.74
N ALA A 244 0.21 8.96 -18.72
CA ALA A 244 -0.55 10.16 -18.39
C ALA A 244 -0.78 10.98 -19.65
N ALA A 245 -1.76 10.56 -20.45
CA ALA A 245 -2.16 11.32 -21.64
C ALA A 245 -3.13 12.48 -21.35
N ASN A 246 -3.85 12.44 -20.19
CA ASN A 246 -4.86 13.43 -19.80
C ASN A 246 -4.86 13.66 -18.28
N ASP A 247 -5.25 14.85 -17.81
CA ASP A 247 -5.30 15.26 -16.41
C ASP A 247 -6.12 14.33 -15.50
N SER A 248 -7.24 13.78 -16.01
CA SER A 248 -8.08 12.85 -15.23
C SER A 248 -7.39 11.51 -14.95
N ARG A 249 -6.63 10.99 -15.91
CA ARG A 249 -5.84 9.75 -15.74
C ARG A 249 -4.64 9.95 -14.82
N LEU A 250 -4.04 11.13 -14.83
CA LEU A 250 -2.97 11.51 -13.89
C LEU A 250 -3.45 11.40 -12.44
N GLN A 251 -4.61 11.95 -12.12
CA GLN A 251 -5.19 11.91 -10.77
C GLN A 251 -5.45 10.49 -10.28
N GLU A 252 -5.94 9.61 -11.15
CA GLU A 252 -6.18 8.20 -10.84
C GLU A 252 -4.87 7.43 -10.58
N VAL A 253 -3.86 7.64 -11.44
CA VAL A 253 -2.52 7.04 -11.31
C VAL A 253 -1.88 7.42 -9.99
N TYR A 254 -1.94 8.69 -9.60
CA TYR A 254 -1.37 9.16 -8.32
C TYR A 254 -2.12 8.61 -7.11
N GLY A 255 -3.44 8.44 -7.21
CA GLY A 255 -4.24 7.78 -6.18
C GLY A 255 -3.81 6.32 -5.96
N ARG A 256 -3.63 5.58 -7.04
CA ARG A 256 -3.19 4.18 -6.99
C ARG A 256 -1.76 4.03 -6.47
N LEU A 257 -0.84 4.89 -6.89
CA LEU A 257 0.54 4.86 -6.39
C LEU A 257 0.63 5.16 -4.89
N GLY A 258 -0.13 6.14 -4.41
CA GLY A 258 -0.21 6.46 -2.98
C GLY A 258 -0.70 5.27 -2.15
N SER A 259 -1.70 4.54 -2.64
CA SER A 259 -2.22 3.34 -1.95
C SER A 259 -1.26 2.15 -2.03
N LEU A 260 -0.62 1.91 -3.18
CA LEU A 260 0.34 0.80 -3.35
C LEU A 260 1.57 0.94 -2.46
N LEU A 261 2.08 2.16 -2.30
CA LEU A 261 3.26 2.44 -1.47
C LEU A 261 2.91 2.57 0.01
N GLY A 262 1.67 3.00 0.31
CA GLY A 262 1.20 3.25 1.66
C GLY A 262 0.78 2.02 2.46
N HIS A 263 0.68 0.84 1.84
CA HIS A 263 0.18 -0.38 2.49
C HIS A 263 1.16 -1.54 2.37
N LYS A 264 1.21 -2.36 3.41
CA LYS A 264 1.98 -3.60 3.45
C LYS A 264 1.04 -4.73 3.86
N ALA A 265 1.12 -5.84 3.15
CA ALA A 265 0.56 -7.09 3.66
C ALA A 265 1.48 -7.59 4.78
N GLU A 266 0.94 -7.76 5.97
CA GLU A 266 1.65 -8.27 7.13
C GLU A 266 0.87 -9.44 7.71
N ASP A 267 1.57 -10.55 7.93
CA ASP A 267 0.99 -11.69 8.62
C ASP A 267 0.93 -11.38 10.11
N ARG A 268 -0.28 -11.19 10.61
CA ARG A 268 -0.52 -10.90 12.02
C ARG A 268 -1.23 -12.07 12.68
N GLU A 269 -0.79 -12.39 13.87
CA GLU A 269 -1.50 -13.35 14.72
C GLU A 269 -2.88 -12.78 15.08
N ILE A 270 -3.94 -13.55 14.82
CA ILE A 270 -5.33 -13.19 15.16
C ILE A 270 -5.83 -13.95 16.39
N THR A 271 -4.89 -14.41 17.23
CA THR A 271 -5.18 -15.12 18.48
C THR A 271 -6.13 -14.35 19.40
N ASP A 272 -5.97 -13.02 19.45
CA ASP A 272 -6.80 -12.13 20.28
C ASP A 272 -8.30 -12.21 19.95
N VAL A 273 -8.63 -12.37 18.65
CA VAL A 273 -10.02 -12.48 18.19
C VAL A 273 -10.64 -13.79 18.66
N PHE A 274 -9.87 -14.89 18.56
CA PHE A 274 -10.33 -16.20 19.03
C PHE A 274 -10.43 -16.25 20.56
N ALA A 275 -9.47 -15.69 21.29
CA ALA A 275 -9.47 -15.62 22.74
C ALA A 275 -10.64 -14.78 23.26
N GLY A 276 -10.88 -13.59 22.69
CA GLY A 276 -12.01 -12.72 23.04
C GLY A 276 -13.36 -13.38 22.72
N GLY A 277 -13.48 -13.97 21.53
CA GLY A 277 -14.69 -14.71 21.14
C GLY A 277 -14.98 -15.91 22.05
N ALA A 278 -13.95 -16.69 22.39
CA ALA A 278 -14.06 -17.83 23.31
C ALA A 278 -14.51 -17.38 24.71
N ALA A 279 -13.92 -16.30 25.24
CA ALA A 279 -14.30 -15.76 26.55
C ALA A 279 -15.77 -15.34 26.60
N ILE A 280 -16.27 -14.66 25.58
CA ILE A 280 -17.67 -14.26 25.46
C ILE A 280 -18.58 -15.51 25.40
N LEU A 281 -18.25 -16.51 24.58
CA LEU A 281 -19.03 -17.73 24.46
C LEU A 281 -19.07 -18.53 25.78
N LEU A 282 -17.97 -18.60 26.51
CA LEU A 282 -17.90 -19.27 27.80
C LEU A 282 -18.76 -18.55 28.86
N LEU A 283 -18.73 -17.21 28.89
CA LEU A 283 -19.57 -16.42 29.79
C LEU A 283 -21.06 -16.58 29.45
N VAL A 284 -21.42 -16.51 28.18
CA VAL A 284 -22.81 -16.70 27.73
C VAL A 284 -23.30 -18.12 28.02
N GLY A 285 -22.50 -19.13 27.64
CA GLY A 285 -22.85 -20.54 27.89
C GLY A 285 -22.97 -20.86 29.39
N GLY A 286 -22.05 -20.35 30.21
CA GLY A 286 -22.08 -20.48 31.66
C GLY A 286 -23.29 -19.77 32.27
N GLY A 287 -23.59 -18.54 31.86
CA GLY A 287 -24.77 -17.77 32.29
C GLY A 287 -26.07 -18.47 31.90
N MET A 288 -26.18 -18.97 30.65
CA MET A 288 -27.37 -19.75 30.23
C MET A 288 -27.49 -21.06 31.01
N SER A 289 -26.41 -21.75 31.32
CA SER A 289 -26.42 -22.96 32.13
C SER A 289 -26.94 -22.66 33.56
N MET A 290 -26.47 -21.57 34.17
CA MET A 290 -26.88 -21.15 35.49
C MET A 290 -28.37 -20.76 35.56
N LEU A 291 -28.85 -20.04 34.53
CA LEU A 291 -30.27 -19.61 34.47
C LEU A 291 -31.22 -20.79 34.21
N TRP A 292 -30.84 -21.75 33.33
CA TRP A 292 -31.76 -22.84 32.96
C TRP A 292 -31.68 -24.04 33.89
N PHE A 293 -30.53 -24.33 34.45
CA PHE A 293 -30.35 -25.52 35.28
C PHE A 293 -30.07 -25.19 36.75
N ARG A 294 -29.94 -23.90 37.08
CA ARG A 294 -29.50 -23.44 38.43
C ARG A 294 -28.24 -24.19 38.93
N ARG A 295 -27.43 -24.65 38.02
CA ARG A 295 -26.18 -25.36 38.27
C ARG A 295 -25.11 -24.90 37.26
N LEU A 296 -23.91 -24.69 37.75
CA LEU A 296 -22.74 -24.60 36.89
C LEU A 296 -22.45 -26.00 36.33
N VAL A 297 -22.24 -26.12 35.03
CA VAL A 297 -21.78 -27.36 34.37
C VAL A 297 -20.34 -27.61 34.65
#